data_a37fdb24063f78e2b5e14a5dff76c6f7
#
_entry.id   a37fdb24063f78e2b5e14a5dff76c6f7
#
_cell.length_a   1.000
_cell.length_b   1.000
_cell.length_c   1.000
_cell.angle_alpha   90.00
_cell.angle_beta   90.00
_cell.angle_gamma   90.00
#
_symmetry.space_group_name_H-M   'P 1'
#
loop_
_entity.id
_entity.type
_entity.pdbx_description
1 polymer ?
#
loop_
_entity_poly.entity_id
_entity_poly.type
_entity_poly.pdbx_seq_one_letter_code
_entity_poly.pdbx_strand_id
1 'polypeptide(L)'
;MAQYNQVTPEIVEKLQAIAPGRVYTGADVNEDYSRDEMPIYGTRMPDVAIDAMSTEEISAIMKICNENHIPVTCRGAGTGLAGACTPIAGGVVICTMKMKKILSYDTDNFTVTVQPGVLLNDLAEDALKQGLLYPPDPGEKFATLGGNVSTNAGGMRAVKYGTTRDYVRAMTVVLPTGEIVNMGASVSKTSSGYSLLNLMIGSEGTLGIITELTLKLIPAP
;
A
#
# COMPACT_ATOMS: atom_id res chain seq x y z
N MET A 1 -25.97 -2.80 -5.97
CA MET A 1 -24.72 -2.07 -5.73
C MET A 1 -24.78 -1.52 -4.32
N ALA A 2 -23.68 -1.56 -3.57
CA ALA A 2 -23.63 -0.90 -2.27
C ALA A 2 -23.92 0.59 -2.47
N GLN A 3 -24.77 1.16 -1.64
CA GLN A 3 -25.11 2.58 -1.70
C GLN A 3 -24.11 3.30 -0.79
N TYR A 4 -23.16 4.03 -1.38
CA TYR A 4 -22.20 4.85 -0.66
C TYR A 4 -22.74 6.28 -0.51
N ASN A 5 -22.34 6.94 0.56
CA ASN A 5 -22.64 8.36 0.78
C ASN A 5 -21.62 9.25 0.05
N GLN A 6 -22.03 10.47 -0.23
CA GLN A 6 -21.14 11.48 -0.79
C GLN A 6 -20.29 12.13 0.30
N VAL A 7 -19.09 12.58 -0.07
CA VAL A 7 -18.22 13.35 0.83
C VAL A 7 -18.81 14.75 1.01
N THR A 8 -19.16 15.11 2.25
CA THR A 8 -19.70 16.44 2.58
C THR A 8 -18.58 17.40 2.99
N PRO A 9 -18.81 18.73 2.95
CA PRO A 9 -17.84 19.71 3.46
C PRO A 9 -17.41 19.44 4.91
N GLU A 10 -18.33 19.01 5.77
CA GLU A 10 -18.01 18.64 7.17
C GLU A 10 -17.03 17.48 7.25
N ILE A 11 -17.17 16.48 6.38
CA ILE A 11 -16.23 15.35 6.31
C ILE A 11 -14.87 15.85 5.83
N VAL A 12 -14.81 16.73 4.83
CA VAL A 12 -13.57 17.33 4.36
C VAL A 12 -12.84 18.06 5.49
N GLU A 13 -13.54 18.86 6.29
CA GLU A 13 -12.96 19.54 7.46
C GLU A 13 -12.36 18.57 8.47
N LYS A 14 -13.05 17.47 8.77
CA LYS A 14 -12.53 16.41 9.66
C LYS A 14 -11.26 15.76 9.08
N LEU A 15 -11.24 15.50 7.78
CA LEU A 15 -10.08 14.95 7.09
C LEU A 15 -8.89 15.93 7.08
N GLN A 16 -9.15 17.22 6.86
CA GLN A 16 -8.15 18.29 6.92
C GLN A 16 -7.54 18.46 8.31
N ALA A 17 -8.32 18.21 9.36
CA ALA A 17 -7.80 18.23 10.73
C ALA A 17 -6.80 17.08 11.00
N ILE A 18 -6.97 15.92 10.34
CA ILE A 18 -6.05 14.79 10.46
C ILE A 18 -4.79 15.00 9.61
N ALA A 19 -4.94 15.45 8.37
CA ALA A 19 -3.86 15.59 7.40
C ALA A 19 -3.76 17.05 6.87
N PRO A 20 -3.39 18.03 7.70
CA PRO A 20 -3.40 19.44 7.32
C PRO A 20 -2.47 19.72 6.14
N GLY A 21 -2.99 20.43 5.12
CA GLY A 21 -2.25 20.75 3.90
C GLY A 21 -2.01 19.60 2.94
N ARG A 22 -2.61 18.40 3.19
CA ARG A 22 -2.43 17.20 2.37
C ARG A 22 -3.76 16.55 1.95
N VAL A 23 -4.86 17.28 2.08
CA VAL A 23 -6.20 16.90 1.63
C VAL A 23 -6.57 17.78 0.45
N TYR A 24 -6.78 17.16 -0.70
CA TYR A 24 -7.06 17.83 -1.98
C TYR A 24 -8.50 17.56 -2.38
N THR A 25 -9.18 18.58 -2.90
CA THR A 25 -10.58 18.50 -3.33
C THR A 25 -10.80 19.26 -4.64
N GLY A 26 -11.80 18.87 -5.41
CA GLY A 26 -12.17 19.58 -6.64
C GLY A 26 -11.00 19.73 -7.63
N ALA A 27 -10.67 20.94 -8.01
CA ALA A 27 -9.61 21.23 -8.99
C ALA A 27 -8.18 20.97 -8.47
N ASP A 28 -8.00 20.83 -7.15
CA ASP A 28 -6.69 20.57 -6.55
C ASP A 28 -6.34 19.07 -6.57
N VAL A 29 -7.29 18.19 -6.91
CA VAL A 29 -7.04 16.76 -7.06
C VAL A 29 -6.32 16.52 -8.38
N ASN A 30 -5.10 15.95 -8.30
CA ASN A 30 -4.34 15.59 -9.50
C ASN A 30 -5.10 14.54 -10.32
N GLU A 31 -5.14 14.70 -11.63
CA GLU A 31 -5.81 13.79 -12.57
C GLU A 31 -5.28 12.35 -12.47
N ASP A 32 -4.02 12.16 -12.11
CA ASP A 32 -3.41 10.84 -11.90
C ASP A 32 -4.13 9.99 -10.86
N TYR A 33 -4.86 10.61 -9.92
CA TYR A 33 -5.67 9.88 -8.94
C TYR A 33 -6.93 9.24 -9.53
N SER A 34 -7.26 9.50 -10.78
CA SER A 34 -8.46 8.98 -11.44
C SER A 34 -8.32 7.54 -11.95
N ARG A 35 -7.10 7.02 -12.07
CA ARG A 35 -6.82 5.71 -12.72
C ARG A 35 -5.43 5.17 -12.35
N ASP A 36 -5.18 3.93 -12.72
CA ASP A 36 -3.83 3.34 -12.85
C ASP A 36 -3.39 3.29 -14.33
N GLU A 37 -2.43 2.44 -14.66
CA GLU A 37 -1.95 2.24 -16.05
C GLU A 37 -2.90 1.38 -16.91
N MET A 38 -4.04 0.91 -16.36
CA MET A 38 -4.99 0.06 -17.07
C MET A 38 -6.23 0.85 -17.54
N PRO A 39 -6.21 1.42 -18.75
CA PRO A 39 -7.27 2.32 -19.22
C PRO A 39 -8.62 1.63 -19.47
N ILE A 40 -8.66 0.30 -19.60
CA ILE A 40 -9.91 -0.45 -19.84
C ILE A 40 -10.94 -0.34 -18.71
N TYR A 41 -10.49 -0.03 -17.50
CA TYR A 41 -11.37 0.19 -16.35
C TYR A 41 -11.94 1.62 -16.27
N GLY A 42 -11.58 2.45 -17.26
CA GLY A 42 -12.00 3.85 -17.32
C GLY A 42 -11.26 4.75 -16.33
N THR A 43 -11.75 5.97 -16.24
CA THR A 43 -11.23 6.99 -15.33
C THR A 43 -12.36 7.56 -14.49
N ARG A 44 -12.10 7.79 -13.19
CA ARG A 44 -13.03 8.50 -12.32
C ARG A 44 -12.24 9.29 -11.29
N MET A 45 -12.52 10.58 -11.20
CA MET A 45 -11.93 11.41 -10.14
C MET A 45 -12.53 11.02 -8.79
N PRO A 46 -11.71 10.93 -7.72
CA PRO A 46 -12.22 10.84 -6.37
C PRO A 46 -12.80 12.19 -5.95
N ASP A 47 -13.66 12.18 -4.93
CA ASP A 47 -14.16 13.42 -4.31
C ASP A 47 -13.05 14.11 -3.51
N VAL A 48 -12.18 13.29 -2.90
CA VAL A 48 -11.05 13.75 -2.08
C VAL A 48 -9.84 12.86 -2.32
N ALA A 49 -8.64 13.45 -2.40
CA ALA A 49 -7.37 12.73 -2.35
C ALA A 49 -6.57 13.17 -1.11
N ILE A 50 -5.90 12.23 -0.44
CA ILE A 50 -5.14 12.47 0.78
C ILE A 50 -3.76 11.82 0.68
N ASP A 51 -2.71 12.61 0.88
CA ASP A 51 -1.34 12.11 1.05
C ASP A 51 -1.12 11.73 2.53
N ALA A 52 -1.23 10.44 2.85
CA ALA A 52 -1.01 9.95 4.21
C ALA A 52 0.48 9.84 4.55
N MET A 53 0.82 10.08 5.82
CA MET A 53 2.20 10.04 6.32
C MET A 53 2.43 9.05 7.45
N SER A 54 1.36 8.53 8.08
CA SER A 54 1.48 7.54 9.16
C SER A 54 0.33 6.55 9.19
N THR A 55 0.54 5.45 9.91
CA THR A 55 -0.48 4.42 10.20
C THR A 55 -1.68 5.01 10.94
N GLU A 56 -1.41 5.89 11.90
CA GLU A 56 -2.41 6.52 12.75
C GLU A 56 -3.30 7.47 11.94
N GLU A 57 -2.71 8.24 11.01
CA GLU A 57 -3.49 9.08 10.08
C GLU A 57 -4.44 8.21 9.24
N ILE A 58 -3.94 7.13 8.63
CA ILE A 58 -4.76 6.21 7.83
C ILE A 58 -5.86 5.60 8.69
N SER A 59 -5.56 5.18 9.92
CA SER A 59 -6.55 4.66 10.87
C SER A 59 -7.66 5.67 11.15
N ALA A 60 -7.30 6.93 11.42
CA ALA A 60 -8.27 7.99 11.71
C ALA A 60 -9.14 8.31 10.49
N ILE A 61 -8.54 8.39 9.29
CA ILE A 61 -9.26 8.60 8.03
C ILE A 61 -10.25 7.46 7.77
N MET A 62 -9.79 6.20 7.91
CA MET A 62 -10.62 5.02 7.70
C MET A 62 -11.82 4.97 8.64
N LYS A 63 -11.66 5.35 9.92
CA LYS A 63 -12.78 5.45 10.88
C LYS A 63 -13.84 6.43 10.41
N ILE A 64 -13.42 7.65 10.00
CA ILE A 64 -14.36 8.65 9.47
C ILE A 64 -15.08 8.11 8.24
N CYS A 65 -14.36 7.50 7.29
CA CYS A 65 -14.95 6.99 6.07
C CYS A 65 -15.93 5.82 6.36
N ASN A 66 -15.56 4.90 7.23
CA ASN A 66 -16.39 3.76 7.60
C ASN A 66 -17.68 4.20 8.32
N GLU A 67 -17.58 5.08 9.31
CA GLU A 67 -18.73 5.62 10.06
C GLU A 67 -19.73 6.37 9.16
N ASN A 68 -19.23 7.00 8.09
CA ASN A 68 -20.04 7.76 7.16
C ASN A 68 -20.37 7.02 5.86
N HIS A 69 -20.01 5.73 5.73
CA HIS A 69 -20.20 4.92 4.53
C HIS A 69 -19.61 5.55 3.26
N ILE A 70 -18.43 6.18 3.38
CA ILE A 70 -17.68 6.76 2.26
C ILE A 70 -16.75 5.69 1.66
N PRO A 71 -16.76 5.46 0.34
CA PRO A 71 -15.85 4.51 -0.29
C PRO A 71 -14.42 5.03 -0.24
N VAL A 72 -13.47 4.11 -0.01
CA VAL A 72 -12.04 4.42 0.03
C VAL A 72 -11.31 3.57 -1.00
N THR A 73 -10.39 4.20 -1.71
CA THR A 73 -9.45 3.54 -2.63
C THR A 73 -8.03 3.83 -2.17
N CYS A 74 -7.21 2.79 -2.00
CA CYS A 74 -5.79 2.95 -1.68
C CYS A 74 -4.97 3.13 -2.94
N ARG A 75 -3.96 4.02 -2.89
CA ARG A 75 -3.04 4.28 -4.02
C ARG A 75 -1.59 4.31 -3.55
N GLY A 76 -0.72 3.58 -4.25
CA GLY A 76 0.73 3.80 -4.25
C GLY A 76 1.14 4.72 -5.41
N ALA A 77 2.10 4.29 -6.23
CA ALA A 77 2.53 5.05 -7.42
C ALA A 77 1.51 5.05 -8.58
N GLY A 78 0.54 4.15 -8.57
CA GLY A 78 -0.47 4.04 -9.64
C GLY A 78 0.00 3.29 -10.89
N THR A 79 1.14 2.61 -10.82
CA THR A 79 1.74 1.86 -11.94
C THR A 79 1.10 0.48 -12.17
N GLY A 80 0.02 0.18 -11.47
CA GLY A 80 -0.68 -1.10 -11.57
C GLY A 80 -1.42 -1.29 -12.89
N LEU A 81 -1.70 -2.55 -13.23
CA LEU A 81 -2.43 -2.95 -14.45
C LEU A 81 -3.75 -3.67 -14.12
N ALA A 82 -4.22 -3.59 -12.87
CA ALA A 82 -5.42 -4.31 -12.40
C ALA A 82 -6.63 -3.40 -12.17
N GLY A 83 -6.48 -2.08 -12.33
CA GLY A 83 -7.53 -1.11 -12.00
C GLY A 83 -7.71 -0.89 -10.49
N ALA A 84 -6.84 -1.45 -9.66
CA ALA A 84 -7.02 -1.51 -8.21
C ALA A 84 -7.03 -0.12 -7.52
N CYS A 85 -6.36 0.88 -8.09
CA CYS A 85 -6.37 2.23 -7.55
C CYS A 85 -7.27 3.21 -8.32
N THR A 86 -8.16 2.70 -9.17
CA THR A 86 -9.21 3.50 -9.82
C THR A 86 -10.41 3.65 -8.87
N PRO A 87 -10.78 4.86 -8.45
CA PRO A 87 -11.84 5.09 -7.47
C PRO A 87 -13.23 4.97 -8.12
N ILE A 88 -13.61 3.78 -8.56
CA ILE A 88 -14.85 3.50 -9.33
C ILE A 88 -16.13 3.96 -8.64
N ALA A 89 -16.11 4.09 -7.32
CA ALA A 89 -17.24 4.59 -6.52
C ALA A 89 -17.10 6.08 -6.14
N GLY A 90 -16.03 6.77 -6.55
CA GLY A 90 -15.68 8.11 -6.05
C GLY A 90 -15.11 8.04 -4.63
N GLY A 91 -15.53 8.94 -3.74
CA GLY A 91 -15.13 8.95 -2.35
C GLY A 91 -13.69 9.42 -2.13
N VAL A 92 -12.96 8.76 -1.23
CA VAL A 92 -11.63 9.18 -0.78
C VAL A 92 -10.56 8.27 -1.37
N VAL A 93 -9.53 8.86 -2.00
CA VAL A 93 -8.28 8.17 -2.34
C VAL A 93 -7.25 8.46 -1.25
N ILE A 94 -6.68 7.41 -0.65
CA ILE A 94 -5.57 7.50 0.30
C ILE A 94 -4.28 7.11 -0.41
N CYS A 95 -3.37 8.07 -0.58
CA CYS A 95 -2.07 7.87 -1.21
C CYS A 95 -0.98 7.64 -0.17
N THR A 96 -0.23 6.54 -0.31
CA THR A 96 0.84 6.15 0.61
C THR A 96 2.23 6.58 0.17
N MET A 97 2.38 7.32 -0.93
CA MET A 97 3.67 7.73 -1.51
C MET A 97 4.55 8.57 -0.56
N LYS A 98 3.96 9.26 0.41
CA LYS A 98 4.72 10.02 1.44
C LYS A 98 5.29 9.12 2.54
N MET A 99 4.81 7.90 2.69
CA MET A 99 5.31 6.88 3.61
C MET A 99 6.45 6.10 2.94
N LYS A 100 7.63 6.69 2.80
CA LYS A 100 8.73 6.19 1.98
C LYS A 100 10.05 5.95 2.72
N LYS A 101 9.98 5.64 4.02
CA LYS A 101 11.18 5.38 4.82
C LYS A 101 11.53 3.89 4.83
N ILE A 102 12.82 3.58 4.67
CA ILE A 102 13.40 2.31 5.10
C ILE A 102 13.65 2.49 6.60
N LEU A 103 12.98 1.67 7.42
CA LEU A 103 12.93 1.86 8.87
C LEU A 103 14.11 1.17 9.57
N SER A 104 14.39 -0.07 9.22
CA SER A 104 15.48 -0.84 9.83
C SER A 104 15.89 -2.04 8.98
N TYR A 105 17.14 -2.46 9.11
CA TYR A 105 17.66 -3.75 8.65
C TYR A 105 17.93 -4.67 9.85
N ASP A 106 17.57 -5.92 9.70
CA ASP A 106 18.01 -7.02 10.56
C ASP A 106 18.84 -7.96 9.68
N THR A 107 20.16 -7.75 9.68
CA THR A 107 21.09 -8.49 8.84
C THR A 107 21.28 -9.94 9.29
N ASP A 108 21.05 -10.23 10.57
CA ASP A 108 21.15 -11.58 11.12
C ASP A 108 19.98 -12.46 10.64
N ASN A 109 18.80 -11.87 10.48
CA ASN A 109 17.60 -12.54 9.97
C ASN A 109 17.35 -12.29 8.48
N PHE A 110 18.21 -11.55 7.80
CA PHE A 110 18.05 -11.15 6.40
C PHE A 110 16.69 -10.51 6.14
N THR A 111 16.32 -9.52 6.94
CA THR A 111 15.08 -8.79 6.75
C THR A 111 15.30 -7.29 6.74
N VAL A 112 14.36 -6.58 6.11
CA VAL A 112 14.26 -5.12 6.12
C VAL A 112 12.83 -4.73 6.44
N THR A 113 12.66 -3.73 7.31
CA THR A 113 11.35 -3.14 7.60
C THR A 113 11.23 -1.80 6.90
N VAL A 114 10.16 -1.62 6.15
CA VAL A 114 9.95 -0.47 5.27
C VAL A 114 8.51 0.05 5.35
N GLN A 115 8.31 1.31 5.01
CA GLN A 115 7.00 1.89 4.75
C GLN A 115 6.52 1.54 3.33
N PRO A 116 5.20 1.51 3.06
CA PRO A 116 4.61 1.02 1.81
C PRO A 116 4.96 1.84 0.57
N GLY A 117 5.25 3.14 0.73
CA GLY A 117 5.60 4.06 -0.35
C GLY A 117 7.07 4.02 -0.78
N VAL A 118 7.90 3.17 -0.17
CA VAL A 118 9.28 2.94 -0.65
C VAL A 118 9.22 2.36 -2.06
N LEU A 119 10.00 2.92 -2.99
CA LEU A 119 10.06 2.42 -4.35
C LEU A 119 10.89 1.13 -4.42
N LEU A 120 10.50 0.24 -5.32
CA LEU A 120 11.22 -1.02 -5.54
C LEU A 120 12.70 -0.79 -5.83
N ASN A 121 13.00 0.18 -6.69
CA ASN A 121 14.39 0.47 -7.06
C ASN A 121 15.20 1.02 -5.86
N ASP A 122 14.60 1.88 -5.05
CA ASP A 122 15.27 2.46 -3.88
C ASP A 122 15.65 1.37 -2.87
N LEU A 123 14.74 0.42 -2.61
CA LEU A 123 15.07 -0.73 -1.76
C LEU A 123 16.14 -1.62 -2.38
N ALA A 124 16.04 -1.91 -3.69
CA ALA A 124 17.02 -2.78 -4.35
C ALA A 124 18.44 -2.21 -4.29
N GLU A 125 18.59 -0.91 -4.54
CA GLU A 125 19.89 -0.22 -4.47
C GLU A 125 20.42 -0.13 -3.03
N ASP A 126 19.54 0.14 -2.06
CA ASP A 126 19.93 0.29 -0.66
C ASP A 126 20.30 -1.05 -0.03
N ALA A 127 19.58 -2.13 -0.33
CA ALA A 127 19.89 -3.49 0.12
C ALA A 127 21.26 -3.95 -0.40
N LEU A 128 21.61 -3.64 -1.65
CA LEU A 128 22.94 -3.98 -2.21
C LEU A 128 24.09 -3.33 -1.44
N LYS A 129 23.92 -2.11 -0.93
CA LYS A 129 24.92 -1.45 -0.06
C LYS A 129 25.16 -2.21 1.26
N GLN A 130 24.17 -3.00 1.69
CA GLN A 130 24.24 -3.88 2.86
C GLN A 130 24.75 -5.30 2.52
N GLY A 131 25.16 -5.55 1.27
CA GLY A 131 25.54 -6.89 0.79
C GLY A 131 24.33 -7.85 0.65
N LEU A 132 23.14 -7.29 0.55
CA LEU A 132 21.88 -8.04 0.47
C LEU A 132 21.15 -7.76 -0.84
N LEU A 133 20.27 -8.68 -1.24
CA LEU A 133 19.47 -8.57 -2.45
C LEU A 133 17.98 -8.74 -2.09
N TYR A 134 17.12 -7.88 -2.64
CA TYR A 134 15.68 -8.08 -2.73
C TYR A 134 15.35 -8.65 -4.10
N PRO A 135 15.02 -9.95 -4.23
CA PRO A 135 14.93 -10.63 -5.53
C PRO A 135 13.71 -10.30 -6.39
N PRO A 136 12.50 -10.00 -5.84
CA PRO A 136 11.35 -9.69 -6.68
C PRO A 136 11.63 -8.50 -7.62
N ASP A 137 11.33 -8.69 -8.90
CA ASP A 137 11.57 -7.68 -9.94
C ASP A 137 10.40 -7.72 -10.95
N PRO A 138 9.29 -7.03 -10.67
CA PRO A 138 8.13 -6.97 -11.57
C PRO A 138 8.37 -6.16 -12.84
N GLY A 139 9.56 -5.61 -13.03
CA GLY A 139 9.93 -4.83 -14.22
C GLY A 139 9.62 -3.33 -14.09
N GLU A 140 8.70 -2.93 -13.22
CA GLU A 140 8.37 -1.53 -12.94
C GLU A 140 9.15 -1.03 -11.71
N LYS A 141 10.20 -0.26 -11.95
CA LYS A 141 11.13 0.19 -10.91
C LYS A 141 10.55 1.25 -9.98
N PHE A 142 9.58 2.01 -10.46
CA PHE A 142 8.91 3.07 -9.71
C PHE A 142 7.66 2.58 -8.97
N ALA A 143 7.34 1.28 -9.06
CA ALA A 143 6.32 0.67 -8.23
C ALA A 143 6.67 0.79 -6.75
N THR A 144 5.67 1.02 -5.90
CA THR A 144 5.85 1.02 -4.45
C THR A 144 5.80 -0.40 -3.90
N LEU A 145 6.53 -0.66 -2.82
CA LEU A 145 6.53 -1.97 -2.17
C LEU A 145 5.14 -2.35 -1.64
N GLY A 146 4.38 -1.39 -1.11
CA GLY A 146 2.99 -1.61 -0.71
C GLY A 146 2.10 -2.01 -1.89
N GLY A 147 2.29 -1.38 -3.05
CA GLY A 147 1.61 -1.76 -4.30
C GLY A 147 1.99 -3.16 -4.75
N ASN A 148 3.29 -3.49 -4.77
CA ASN A 148 3.78 -4.82 -5.15
C ASN A 148 3.22 -5.94 -4.25
N VAL A 149 3.10 -5.69 -2.95
CA VAL A 149 2.48 -6.65 -2.02
C VAL A 149 0.97 -6.74 -2.25
N SER A 150 0.29 -5.61 -2.42
CA SER A 150 -1.16 -5.57 -2.64
C SER A 150 -1.59 -6.31 -3.91
N THR A 151 -0.76 -6.29 -4.96
CA THR A 151 -1.03 -7.01 -6.22
C THR A 151 -0.33 -8.37 -6.31
N ASN A 152 0.50 -8.73 -5.32
CA ASN A 152 1.40 -9.89 -5.38
C ASN A 152 2.23 -9.88 -6.68
N ALA A 153 2.89 -8.78 -6.95
CA ALA A 153 3.60 -8.55 -8.21
C ALA A 153 4.62 -9.64 -8.50
N GLY A 154 4.56 -10.20 -9.70
CA GLY A 154 5.53 -11.15 -10.24
C GLY A 154 6.63 -10.42 -11.03
N GLY A 155 7.20 -11.09 -12.02
CA GLY A 155 8.15 -10.48 -12.95
C GLY A 155 9.13 -11.48 -13.55
N MET A 156 10.13 -10.98 -14.26
CA MET A 156 11.06 -11.81 -15.04
C MET A 156 11.89 -12.78 -14.19
N ARG A 157 12.15 -12.44 -12.93
CA ARG A 157 12.92 -13.29 -11.99
C ARG A 157 12.06 -14.29 -11.22
N ALA A 158 10.72 -14.24 -11.38
CA ALA A 158 9.80 -15.02 -10.56
C ALA A 158 9.97 -16.55 -10.73
N VAL A 159 10.36 -17.01 -11.91
CA VAL A 159 10.61 -18.46 -12.15
C VAL A 159 11.73 -18.98 -11.25
N LYS A 160 12.76 -18.19 -10.98
CA LYS A 160 13.89 -18.58 -10.13
C LYS A 160 13.64 -18.27 -8.65
N TYR A 161 13.10 -17.09 -8.38
CA TYR A 161 13.10 -16.55 -7.01
C TYR A 161 11.70 -16.53 -6.36
N GLY A 162 10.64 -16.77 -7.12
CA GLY A 162 9.26 -16.61 -6.64
C GLY A 162 8.73 -15.20 -6.86
N THR A 163 7.56 -14.93 -6.31
CA THR A 163 6.86 -13.64 -6.41
C THR A 163 7.07 -12.81 -5.14
N THR A 164 6.47 -11.63 -5.10
CA THR A 164 6.49 -10.74 -3.91
C THR A 164 6.04 -11.48 -2.65
N ARG A 165 5.02 -12.34 -2.74
CA ARG A 165 4.50 -13.18 -1.64
C ARG A 165 5.59 -13.94 -0.88
N ASP A 166 6.56 -14.47 -1.59
CA ASP A 166 7.61 -15.34 -1.01
C ASP A 166 8.60 -14.55 -0.14
N TYR A 167 8.55 -13.22 -0.22
CA TYR A 167 9.45 -12.31 0.48
C TYR A 167 8.78 -11.48 1.58
N VAL A 168 7.48 -11.54 1.74
CA VAL A 168 6.79 -10.85 2.85
C VAL A 168 6.85 -11.72 4.11
N ARG A 169 7.36 -11.16 5.21
CA ARG A 169 7.44 -11.82 6.52
C ARG A 169 6.40 -11.31 7.49
N ALA A 170 6.21 -10.00 7.53
CA ALA A 170 5.21 -9.36 8.38
C ALA A 170 4.69 -8.09 7.72
N MET A 171 3.55 -7.62 8.18
CA MET A 171 2.99 -6.33 7.78
C MET A 171 2.13 -5.73 8.89
N THR A 172 2.05 -4.40 8.90
CA THR A 172 1.04 -3.64 9.62
C THR A 172 -0.01 -3.18 8.61
N VAL A 173 -1.27 -3.40 8.92
CA VAL A 173 -2.41 -3.10 8.06
C VAL A 173 -3.46 -2.32 8.84
N VAL A 174 -4.05 -1.32 8.20
CA VAL A 174 -5.26 -0.66 8.68
C VAL A 174 -6.46 -1.30 7.98
N LEU A 175 -7.35 -1.91 8.76
CA LEU A 175 -8.58 -2.53 8.27
C LEU A 175 -9.62 -1.48 7.84
N PRO A 176 -10.67 -1.87 7.09
CA PRO A 176 -11.75 -0.95 6.71
C PRO A 176 -12.43 -0.26 7.91
N THR A 177 -12.44 -0.88 9.08
CA THR A 177 -12.94 -0.31 10.35
C THR A 177 -12.02 0.74 10.97
N GLY A 178 -10.80 0.90 10.43
CA GLY A 178 -9.74 1.75 11.00
C GLY A 178 -8.91 1.07 12.09
N GLU A 179 -9.15 -0.21 12.39
CA GLU A 179 -8.31 -0.97 13.32
C GLU A 179 -6.93 -1.23 12.72
N ILE A 180 -5.89 -1.11 13.55
CA ILE A 180 -4.50 -1.40 13.18
C ILE A 180 -4.19 -2.83 13.60
N VAL A 181 -3.77 -3.66 12.65
CA VAL A 181 -3.47 -5.08 12.88
C VAL A 181 -2.07 -5.40 12.40
N ASN A 182 -1.30 -6.09 13.24
CA ASN A 182 0.00 -6.64 12.88
C ASN A 182 -0.17 -8.12 12.49
N MET A 183 0.41 -8.51 11.35
CA MET A 183 0.31 -9.86 10.80
C MET A 183 1.69 -10.40 10.46
N GLY A 184 1.88 -11.69 10.69
CA GLY A 184 3.19 -12.33 10.47
C GLY A 184 4.18 -12.08 11.59
N ALA A 185 5.44 -12.40 11.34
CA ALA A 185 6.57 -12.18 12.24
C ALA A 185 7.89 -12.22 11.44
N SER A 186 8.95 -11.60 11.97
CA SER A 186 10.28 -11.56 11.31
C SER A 186 10.97 -12.93 11.22
N VAL A 187 10.42 -13.95 11.87
CA VAL A 187 11.00 -15.32 11.87
C VAL A 187 10.88 -16.01 10.51
N SER A 188 11.84 -16.85 10.21
CA SER A 188 11.91 -17.55 8.91
C SER A 188 10.89 -18.68 8.76
N LYS A 189 10.35 -19.21 9.85
CA LYS A 189 9.41 -20.34 9.86
C LYS A 189 8.25 -20.09 10.81
N THR A 190 7.04 -20.27 10.30
CA THR A 190 5.83 -20.39 11.11
C THR A 190 4.98 -21.55 10.59
N SER A 191 4.39 -22.31 11.51
CA SER A 191 3.49 -23.43 11.18
C SER A 191 2.16 -23.34 11.94
N SER A 192 1.88 -22.18 12.54
CA SER A 192 0.73 -21.99 13.42
C SER A 192 -0.42 -21.30 12.69
N GLY A 193 -1.59 -21.95 12.65
CA GLY A 193 -2.85 -21.36 12.23
C GLY A 193 -2.95 -20.99 10.75
N TYR A 194 -4.01 -20.24 10.43
CA TYR A 194 -4.20 -19.64 9.11
C TYR A 194 -3.27 -18.45 8.90
N SER A 195 -2.74 -18.29 7.69
CA SER A 195 -1.91 -17.16 7.34
C SER A 195 -2.78 -15.97 6.88
N LEU A 196 -3.14 -15.08 7.80
CA LEU A 196 -3.79 -13.82 7.46
C LEU A 196 -2.88 -12.93 6.61
N LEU A 197 -1.57 -13.03 6.80
CA LEU A 197 -0.56 -12.39 5.95
C LEU A 197 -0.78 -12.74 4.47
N ASN A 198 -0.91 -14.04 4.18
CA ASN A 198 -1.13 -14.52 2.80
C ASN A 198 -2.51 -14.14 2.24
N LEU A 199 -3.51 -13.91 3.09
CA LEU A 199 -4.81 -13.41 2.67
C LEU A 199 -4.72 -11.95 2.19
N MET A 200 -3.92 -11.13 2.88
CA MET A 200 -3.72 -9.72 2.54
C MET A 200 -2.88 -9.52 1.27
N ILE A 201 -1.91 -10.40 1.02
CA ILE A 201 -1.05 -10.32 -0.17
C ILE A 201 -1.87 -10.66 -1.42
N GLY A 202 -1.94 -9.74 -2.37
CA GLY A 202 -2.76 -9.85 -3.57
C GLY A 202 -4.22 -9.47 -3.37
N SER A 203 -4.57 -8.82 -2.24
CA SER A 203 -5.93 -8.33 -1.97
C SER A 203 -6.28 -7.02 -2.70
N GLU A 204 -5.32 -6.39 -3.37
CA GLU A 204 -5.49 -5.14 -4.13
C GLU A 204 -6.09 -3.98 -3.30
N GLY A 205 -5.77 -3.93 -2.00
CA GLY A 205 -6.29 -2.92 -1.09
C GLY A 205 -7.74 -3.13 -0.65
N THR A 206 -8.41 -4.21 -1.07
CA THR A 206 -9.83 -4.46 -0.76
C THR A 206 -10.08 -4.93 0.68
N LEU A 207 -9.07 -5.49 1.35
CA LEU A 207 -9.15 -6.01 2.71
C LEU A 207 -8.54 -5.06 3.76
N GLY A 208 -7.74 -4.09 3.33
CA GLY A 208 -7.10 -3.11 4.20
C GLY A 208 -5.94 -2.39 3.51
N ILE A 209 -5.40 -1.39 4.18
CA ILE A 209 -4.30 -0.55 3.69
C ILE A 209 -3.03 -0.94 4.42
N ILE A 210 -2.02 -1.38 3.68
CA ILE A 210 -0.70 -1.73 4.21
C ILE A 210 0.03 -0.44 4.58
N THR A 211 0.57 -0.39 5.80
CA THR A 211 1.28 0.78 6.34
C THR A 211 2.73 0.50 6.73
N GLU A 212 3.08 -0.77 6.91
CA GLU A 212 4.45 -1.21 7.16
C GLU A 212 4.65 -2.63 6.63
N LEU A 213 5.85 -2.95 6.17
CA LEU A 213 6.23 -4.24 5.62
C LEU A 213 7.56 -4.68 6.21
N THR A 214 7.65 -5.93 6.67
CA THR A 214 8.92 -6.61 6.91
C THR A 214 9.15 -7.59 5.77
N LEU A 215 10.21 -7.36 4.99
CA LEU A 215 10.54 -8.10 3.78
C LEU A 215 11.80 -8.94 4.00
N LYS A 216 11.78 -10.16 3.46
CA LYS A 216 12.95 -11.04 3.41
C LYS A 216 13.91 -10.56 2.34
N LEU A 217 15.18 -10.61 2.67
CA LEU A 217 16.31 -10.44 1.77
C LEU A 217 17.09 -11.74 1.62
N ILE A 218 17.99 -11.80 0.67
CA ILE A 218 18.98 -12.89 0.54
C ILE A 218 20.37 -12.26 0.38
N PRO A 219 21.46 -13.02 0.65
CA PRO A 219 22.81 -12.54 0.34
C PRO A 219 22.92 -12.13 -1.13
N ALA A 220 23.60 -11.01 -1.40
CA ALA A 220 23.94 -10.62 -2.76
C ALA A 220 24.91 -11.64 -3.37
N PRO A 221 24.85 -11.92 -4.69
CA PRO A 221 25.75 -12.86 -5.36
C PRO A 221 27.18 -12.31 -5.45
#